data_5b19b3c44cb119a5472006837356353e
#
_entry.id   5b19b3c44cb119a5472006837356353e
#
_cell.length_a   1.000
_cell.length_b   1.000
_cell.length_c   1.000
_cell.angle_alpha   90.00
_cell.angle_beta   90.00
_cell.angle_gamma   90.00
#
_symmetry.space_group_name_H-M   'P 1'
#
loop_
_entity.id
_entity.type
_entity.pdbx_description
1 polymer ?
#
loop_
_entity_poly.entity_id
_entity_poly.type
_entity_poly.pdbx_seq_one_letter_code
_entity_poly.pdbx_strand_id
1 'polypeptide(L)'
;MDNKQQSDLGTKKISKLLFSMAIPAITAQIINVLYNLVDRMYIGHIPEVGATALTAVGVTMPIIMVISAFAALVSMGGAPRSSIMMGKGDKDTAEKILGNCTTALVFISLMLTAVVLIFGEKMLMTFGASKNTIKYALDYLNIYAFGTLFVQLALGLNAFITAQGFAKTSMLTVLIGAILNIVLDPIFIFGFNMGVKGAALATIISQGVSALWVMKFLRGDKTLLKIKKKYLKIDFKVLLPCIALGLAPFIMQSTESILAISFNTSLLKYGGDLAVGAMTILSSVMQFSMLPLVGLTQGATPIISFNYGAGKGDRVKEAFLLLLKASLTYSIGLWAIAMLSPQIFAKIFTKDAELISISIKAMRIYMAASLLFGIQISCQQTFIALGNAKTSVFLAILRKIILLIPLIYILPLFLENKVDAVFLAEPVADIIAVTITSIMFTIQFKNVLKELDY
;
A
#
# COMPACT_ATOMS: atom_id res chain seq x y z
N MET A 1 -19.97 2.64 26.82
CA MET A 1 -19.61 1.82 25.61
C MET A 1 -18.15 1.92 25.25
N ASP A 2 -17.43 2.93 25.72
CA ASP A 2 -16.05 3.24 25.31
C ASP A 2 -14.98 2.25 25.78
N ASN A 3 -15.17 1.58 26.91
CA ASN A 3 -14.21 0.62 27.45
C ASN A 3 -14.24 -0.76 26.78
N LYS A 4 -15.30 -1.11 26.05
CA LYS A 4 -15.49 -2.48 25.55
C LYS A 4 -14.59 -2.82 24.38
N GLN A 5 -14.36 -1.90 23.44
CA GLN A 5 -13.54 -2.15 22.26
C GLN A 5 -12.03 -2.01 22.54
N GLN A 6 -11.67 -1.10 23.44
CA GLN A 6 -10.29 -1.01 23.94
C GLN A 6 -9.93 -2.24 24.79
N SER A 7 -10.89 -2.80 25.54
CA SER A 7 -10.73 -4.07 26.23
C SER A 7 -10.61 -5.26 25.26
N ASP A 8 -11.26 -5.19 24.09
CA ASP A 8 -11.27 -6.26 23.11
C ASP A 8 -9.86 -6.52 22.51
N LEU A 9 -9.09 -5.47 22.14
CA LEU A 9 -7.71 -5.61 21.64
C LEU A 9 -6.78 -6.27 22.67
N GLY A 10 -7.01 -5.98 23.96
CA GLY A 10 -6.19 -6.47 25.06
C GLY A 10 -6.70 -7.75 25.75
N THR A 11 -7.91 -8.24 25.44
CA THR A 11 -8.55 -9.34 26.20
C THR A 11 -9.11 -10.46 25.33
N LYS A 12 -9.65 -10.17 24.13
CA LYS A 12 -10.19 -11.20 23.24
C LYS A 12 -9.10 -12.17 22.76
N LYS A 13 -9.52 -13.40 22.44
CA LYS A 13 -8.63 -14.41 21.83
C LYS A 13 -8.01 -13.87 20.55
N ILE A 14 -6.69 -13.94 20.43
CA ILE A 14 -5.91 -13.36 19.33
C ILE A 14 -6.39 -13.87 17.97
N SER A 15 -6.68 -15.17 17.84
CA SER A 15 -7.16 -15.72 16.57
C SER A 15 -8.48 -15.10 16.11
N LYS A 16 -9.48 -14.96 16.99
CA LYS A 16 -10.76 -14.31 16.66
C LYS A 16 -10.55 -12.84 16.30
N LEU A 17 -9.65 -12.17 17.02
CA LEU A 17 -9.34 -10.77 16.84
C LEU A 17 -8.64 -10.53 15.48
N LEU A 18 -7.61 -11.33 15.17
CA LEU A 18 -6.90 -11.23 13.89
C LEU A 18 -7.86 -11.41 12.71
N PHE A 19 -8.68 -12.45 12.69
CA PHE A 19 -9.61 -12.67 11.59
C PHE A 19 -10.68 -11.57 11.50
N SER A 20 -11.20 -11.08 12.64
CA SER A 20 -12.19 -10.00 12.64
C SER A 20 -11.63 -8.68 12.11
N MET A 21 -10.31 -8.48 12.16
CA MET A 21 -9.64 -7.31 11.63
C MET A 21 -9.08 -7.53 10.22
N ALA A 22 -8.52 -8.70 9.95
CA ALA A 22 -7.91 -9.00 8.67
C ALA A 22 -8.93 -9.18 7.54
N ILE A 23 -10.07 -9.85 7.78
CA ILE A 23 -11.10 -10.07 6.74
C ILE A 23 -11.63 -8.74 6.19
N PRO A 24 -12.08 -7.76 7.02
CA PRO A 24 -12.47 -6.46 6.50
C PRO A 24 -11.33 -5.73 5.76
N ALA A 25 -10.09 -5.83 6.26
CA ALA A 25 -8.94 -5.20 5.62
C ALA A 25 -8.65 -5.82 4.24
N ILE A 26 -8.66 -7.15 4.11
CA ILE A 26 -8.51 -7.85 2.82
C ILE A 26 -9.64 -7.44 1.87
N THR A 27 -10.89 -7.43 2.36
CA THR A 27 -12.06 -7.01 1.57
C THR A 27 -11.89 -5.58 1.06
N ALA A 28 -11.42 -4.67 1.89
CA ALA A 28 -11.14 -3.29 1.49
C ALA A 28 -10.09 -3.21 0.37
N GLN A 29 -9.02 -4.01 0.44
CA GLN A 29 -8.00 -4.07 -0.62
C GLN A 29 -8.57 -4.58 -1.94
N ILE A 30 -9.38 -5.65 -1.89
CA ILE A 30 -10.04 -6.20 -3.09
C ILE A 30 -10.98 -5.16 -3.70
N ILE A 31 -11.82 -4.50 -2.91
CA ILE A 31 -12.73 -3.45 -3.36
C ILE A 31 -11.95 -2.32 -4.02
N ASN A 32 -10.83 -1.92 -3.43
CA ASN A 32 -9.97 -0.86 -3.95
C ASN A 32 -9.42 -1.18 -5.35
N VAL A 33 -8.97 -2.42 -5.56
CA VAL A 33 -8.49 -2.85 -6.87
C VAL A 33 -9.63 -2.97 -7.88
N LEU A 34 -10.78 -3.49 -7.46
CA LEU A 34 -11.94 -3.65 -8.34
C LEU A 34 -12.48 -2.31 -8.84
N TYR A 35 -12.64 -1.31 -7.97
CA TYR A 35 -13.13 -0.02 -8.42
C TYR A 35 -12.14 0.68 -9.37
N ASN A 36 -10.83 0.58 -9.10
CA ASN A 36 -9.81 1.11 -10.02
C ASN A 36 -9.87 0.43 -11.40
N LEU A 37 -10.18 -0.87 -11.45
CA LEU A 37 -10.36 -1.59 -12.70
C LEU A 37 -11.60 -1.09 -13.46
N VAL A 38 -12.72 -0.90 -12.76
CA VAL A 38 -13.97 -0.41 -13.34
C VAL A 38 -13.81 1.02 -13.87
N ASP A 39 -13.18 1.91 -13.11
CA ASP A 39 -12.86 3.27 -13.55
C ASP A 39 -12.08 3.28 -14.86
N ARG A 40 -11.02 2.47 -14.97
CA ARG A 40 -10.25 2.31 -16.21
C ARG A 40 -11.06 1.73 -17.35
N MET A 41 -12.00 0.83 -17.08
CA MET A 41 -12.90 0.32 -18.10
C MET A 41 -13.79 1.44 -18.66
N TYR A 42 -14.38 2.27 -17.81
CA TYR A 42 -15.17 3.42 -18.27
C TYR A 42 -14.34 4.41 -19.08
N ILE A 43 -13.14 4.76 -18.62
CA ILE A 43 -12.22 5.64 -19.34
C ILE A 43 -11.87 5.08 -20.73
N GLY A 44 -11.58 3.79 -20.80
CA GLY A 44 -11.26 3.11 -22.06
C GLY A 44 -12.40 3.05 -23.07
N HIS A 45 -13.65 3.21 -22.61
CA HIS A 45 -14.85 3.22 -23.45
C HIS A 45 -15.34 4.63 -23.82
N ILE A 46 -14.58 5.69 -23.51
CA ILE A 46 -14.91 7.04 -23.97
C ILE A 46 -14.90 7.08 -25.50
N PRO A 47 -16.02 7.52 -26.16
CA PRO A 47 -16.09 7.57 -27.61
C PRO A 47 -14.93 8.33 -28.23
N GLU A 48 -14.41 7.87 -29.36
CA GLU A 48 -13.33 8.44 -30.17
C GLU A 48 -11.95 8.53 -29.51
N VAL A 49 -11.87 8.72 -28.18
CA VAL A 49 -10.60 9.01 -27.47
C VAL A 49 -10.24 7.97 -26.39
N GLY A 50 -11.03 6.93 -26.19
CA GLY A 50 -10.88 5.99 -25.07
C GLY A 50 -9.47 5.40 -24.91
N ALA A 51 -8.84 4.92 -25.98
CA ALA A 51 -7.48 4.39 -25.93
C ALA A 51 -6.45 5.45 -25.54
N THR A 52 -6.56 6.66 -26.10
CA THR A 52 -5.67 7.80 -25.77
C THR A 52 -5.92 8.29 -24.35
N ALA A 53 -7.18 8.35 -23.91
CA ALA A 53 -7.57 8.72 -22.56
C ALA A 53 -7.04 7.72 -21.52
N LEU A 54 -7.19 6.42 -21.77
CA LEU A 54 -6.67 5.37 -20.90
C LEU A 54 -5.15 5.44 -20.76
N THR A 55 -4.44 5.65 -21.87
CA THR A 55 -2.98 5.85 -21.87
C THR A 55 -2.61 7.10 -21.08
N ALA A 56 -3.32 8.21 -21.29
CA ALA A 56 -3.08 9.47 -20.58
C ALA A 56 -3.26 9.32 -19.06
N VAL A 57 -4.33 8.66 -18.61
CA VAL A 57 -4.55 8.39 -17.19
C VAL A 57 -3.48 7.43 -16.65
N GLY A 58 -3.05 6.45 -17.45
CA GLY A 58 -1.92 5.57 -17.11
C GLY A 58 -0.64 6.34 -16.77
N VAL A 59 -0.32 7.39 -17.54
CA VAL A 59 0.85 8.24 -17.29
C VAL A 59 0.74 9.07 -16.02
N THR A 60 -0.47 9.33 -15.50
CA THR A 60 -0.66 10.03 -14.22
C THR A 60 -0.41 9.12 -13.01
N MET A 61 -0.44 7.79 -13.17
CA MET A 61 -0.39 6.83 -12.06
C MET A 61 0.86 6.97 -11.17
N PRO A 62 2.09 7.17 -11.68
CA PRO A 62 3.25 7.39 -10.82
C PRO A 62 3.09 8.59 -9.87
N ILE A 63 2.48 9.68 -10.35
CA ILE A 63 2.23 10.88 -9.54
C ILE A 63 1.21 10.56 -8.45
N ILE A 64 0.11 9.87 -8.81
CA ILE A 64 -0.94 9.46 -7.86
C ILE A 64 -0.39 8.51 -6.80
N MET A 65 0.50 7.58 -7.18
CA MET A 65 1.18 6.69 -6.23
C MET A 65 2.06 7.45 -5.24
N VAL A 66 2.79 8.46 -5.70
CA VAL A 66 3.58 9.34 -4.81
C VAL A 66 2.67 10.10 -3.86
N ILE A 67 1.55 10.66 -4.33
CA ILE A 67 0.55 11.31 -3.47
C ILE A 67 0.06 10.34 -2.39
N SER A 68 -0.28 9.12 -2.75
CA SER A 68 -0.71 8.07 -1.80
C SER A 68 0.39 7.66 -0.82
N ALA A 69 1.65 7.62 -1.28
CA ALA A 69 2.81 7.33 -0.44
C ALA A 69 2.99 8.38 0.67
N PHE A 70 2.70 9.67 0.40
CA PHE A 70 2.73 10.69 1.45
C PHE A 70 1.61 10.49 2.49
N ALA A 71 0.43 10.01 2.11
CA ALA A 71 -0.58 9.61 3.08
C ALA A 71 -0.08 8.47 3.97
N ALA A 72 0.57 7.46 3.36
CA ALA A 72 1.18 6.34 4.09
C ALA A 72 2.32 6.79 5.02
N LEU A 73 3.14 7.77 4.60
CA LEU A 73 4.21 8.36 5.41
C LEU A 73 3.70 8.84 6.78
N VAL A 74 2.57 9.50 6.79
CA VAL A 74 1.99 10.04 8.02
C VAL A 74 1.18 8.97 8.77
N SER A 75 0.35 8.23 8.06
CA SER A 75 -0.65 7.34 8.67
C SER A 75 -0.06 6.03 9.15
N MET A 76 0.80 5.39 8.36
CA MET A 76 1.39 4.09 8.73
C MET A 76 2.47 4.21 9.80
N GLY A 77 2.91 5.43 10.11
CA GLY A 77 3.72 5.70 11.30
C GLY A 77 2.90 6.18 12.48
N GLY A 78 1.92 7.06 12.25
CA GLY A 78 1.09 7.64 13.30
C GLY A 78 0.09 6.66 13.92
N ALA A 79 -0.58 5.84 13.10
CA ALA A 79 -1.60 4.91 13.56
C ALA A 79 -1.06 3.83 14.52
N PRO A 80 0.05 3.11 14.22
CA PRO A 80 0.64 2.18 15.18
C PRO A 80 1.10 2.85 16.48
N ARG A 81 1.69 4.03 16.40
CA ARG A 81 2.10 4.79 17.59
C ARG A 81 0.91 5.21 18.46
N SER A 82 -0.20 5.64 17.84
CA SER A 82 -1.44 5.90 18.58
C SER A 82 -1.95 4.64 19.27
N SER A 83 -1.88 3.48 18.60
CA SER A 83 -2.30 2.20 19.18
C SER A 83 -1.42 1.78 20.36
N ILE A 84 -0.10 2.01 20.29
CA ILE A 84 0.85 1.80 21.40
C ILE A 84 0.45 2.69 22.61
N MET A 85 0.17 3.98 22.37
CA MET A 85 -0.22 4.90 23.45
C MET A 85 -1.57 4.53 24.06
N MET A 86 -2.53 4.06 23.25
CA MET A 86 -3.77 3.49 23.77
C MET A 86 -3.52 2.27 24.66
N GLY A 87 -2.61 1.38 24.27
CA GLY A 87 -2.20 0.23 25.07
C GLY A 87 -1.59 0.62 26.40
N LYS A 88 -0.80 1.70 26.44
CA LYS A 88 -0.25 2.29 27.66
C LYS A 88 -1.30 2.99 28.56
N GLY A 89 -2.53 3.16 28.07
CA GLY A 89 -3.56 3.95 28.75
C GLY A 89 -3.42 5.46 28.56
N ASP A 90 -2.43 5.93 27.78
CA ASP A 90 -2.20 7.35 27.50
C ASP A 90 -3.02 7.81 26.28
N LYS A 91 -4.31 8.00 26.55
CA LYS A 91 -5.26 8.48 25.52
C LYS A 91 -4.94 9.89 25.05
N ASP A 92 -4.41 10.75 25.92
CA ASP A 92 -4.13 12.14 25.59
C ASP A 92 -3.01 12.24 24.53
N THR A 93 -1.92 11.50 24.72
CA THR A 93 -0.84 11.40 23.72
C THR A 93 -1.33 10.72 22.44
N ALA A 94 -2.17 9.69 22.52
CA ALA A 94 -2.74 9.05 21.33
C ALA A 94 -3.59 10.02 20.49
N GLU A 95 -4.43 10.83 21.11
CA GLU A 95 -5.21 11.89 20.44
C GLU A 95 -4.33 13.04 19.93
N LYS A 96 -3.24 13.35 20.63
CA LYS A 96 -2.25 14.34 20.16
C LYS A 96 -1.54 13.86 18.90
N ILE A 97 -1.18 12.58 18.79
CA ILE A 97 -0.65 11.97 17.57
C ILE A 97 -1.67 12.10 16.43
N LEU A 98 -2.92 11.71 16.65
CA LEU A 98 -3.98 11.82 15.65
C LEU A 98 -4.16 13.27 15.16
N GLY A 99 -4.21 14.26 16.07
CA GLY A 99 -4.36 15.66 15.74
C GLY A 99 -3.18 16.21 14.92
N ASN A 100 -1.95 15.90 15.34
CA ASN A 100 -0.74 16.29 14.63
C ASN A 100 -0.65 15.67 13.24
N CYS A 101 -0.96 14.38 13.11
CA CYS A 101 -1.02 13.69 11.82
C CYS A 101 -2.11 14.28 10.91
N THR A 102 -3.27 14.64 11.46
CA THR A 102 -4.33 15.32 10.69
C THR A 102 -3.83 16.62 10.08
N THR A 103 -3.16 17.46 10.86
CA THR A 103 -2.61 18.73 10.39
C THR A 103 -1.48 18.51 9.38
N ALA A 104 -0.61 17.53 9.62
CA ALA A 104 0.45 17.17 8.68
C ALA A 104 -0.12 16.72 7.32
N LEU A 105 -1.17 15.89 7.30
CA LEU A 105 -1.86 15.47 6.08
C LEU A 105 -2.45 16.66 5.31
N VAL A 106 -3.07 17.62 6.00
CA VAL A 106 -3.59 18.86 5.38
C VAL A 106 -2.45 19.68 4.78
N PHE A 107 -1.37 19.89 5.52
CA PHE A 107 -0.23 20.65 5.04
C PHE A 107 0.43 20.00 3.82
N ILE A 108 0.68 18.69 3.88
CA ILE A 108 1.25 17.90 2.79
C ILE A 108 0.33 17.95 1.56
N SER A 109 -0.99 17.86 1.76
CA SER A 109 -1.93 17.92 0.64
C SER A 109 -1.87 19.25 -0.10
N LEU A 110 -1.79 20.36 0.63
CA LEU A 110 -1.66 21.70 0.03
C LEU A 110 -0.34 21.85 -0.72
N MET A 111 0.75 21.36 -0.14
CA MET A 111 2.07 21.33 -0.78
C MET A 111 2.06 20.50 -2.07
N LEU A 112 1.50 19.29 -2.01
CA LEU A 112 1.40 18.39 -3.18
C LEU A 112 0.50 19.00 -4.28
N THR A 113 -0.62 19.60 -3.90
CA THR A 113 -1.48 20.31 -4.84
C THR A 113 -0.71 21.41 -5.55
N ALA A 114 0.02 22.26 -4.83
CA ALA A 114 0.83 23.32 -5.42
C ALA A 114 1.92 22.76 -6.35
N VAL A 115 2.64 21.72 -5.93
CA VAL A 115 3.67 21.06 -6.76
C VAL A 115 3.07 20.50 -8.05
N VAL A 116 1.95 19.81 -7.96
CA VAL A 116 1.30 19.21 -9.14
C VAL A 116 0.77 20.29 -10.08
N LEU A 117 0.16 21.35 -9.58
CA LEU A 117 -0.36 22.43 -10.43
C LEU A 117 0.76 23.21 -11.13
N ILE A 118 1.92 23.39 -10.46
CA ILE A 118 3.05 24.16 -11.03
C ILE A 118 3.89 23.28 -11.97
N PHE A 119 4.15 22.04 -11.61
CA PHE A 119 5.09 21.17 -12.30
C PHE A 119 4.45 19.99 -13.03
N GLY A 120 3.12 19.84 -12.97
CA GLY A 120 2.39 18.66 -13.47
C GLY A 120 2.68 18.34 -14.93
N GLU A 121 2.71 19.32 -15.82
CA GLU A 121 3.04 19.12 -17.24
C GLU A 121 4.44 18.54 -17.41
N LYS A 122 5.43 19.14 -16.73
CA LYS A 122 6.82 18.69 -16.79
C LYS A 122 6.99 17.28 -16.21
N MET A 123 6.29 16.98 -15.11
CA MET A 123 6.27 15.65 -14.52
C MET A 123 5.67 14.62 -15.47
N LEU A 124 4.51 14.92 -16.07
CA LEU A 124 3.84 14.02 -17.02
C LEU A 124 4.72 13.75 -18.26
N MET A 125 5.35 14.79 -18.81
CA MET A 125 6.29 14.61 -19.92
C MET A 125 7.48 13.72 -19.54
N THR A 126 8.00 13.86 -18.33
CA THR A 126 9.08 13.01 -17.81
C THR A 126 8.62 11.56 -17.63
N PHE A 127 7.37 11.33 -17.26
CA PHE A 127 6.78 10.00 -17.09
C PHE A 127 6.24 9.38 -18.40
N GLY A 128 6.47 10.03 -19.56
CA GLY A 128 6.19 9.46 -20.87
C GLY A 128 4.91 9.94 -21.52
N ALA A 129 4.34 11.08 -21.11
CA ALA A 129 3.26 11.71 -21.86
C ALA A 129 3.74 12.15 -23.24
N SER A 130 2.93 11.91 -24.26
CA SER A 130 3.13 12.37 -25.63
C SER A 130 2.32 13.63 -25.94
N LYS A 131 2.59 14.25 -27.10
CA LYS A 131 1.77 15.38 -27.59
C LYS A 131 0.27 15.06 -27.68
N ASN A 132 -0.07 13.79 -27.91
CA ASN A 132 -1.46 13.34 -28.02
C ASN A 132 -2.13 13.07 -26.66
N THR A 133 -1.35 12.66 -25.67
CA THR A 133 -1.87 12.26 -24.35
C THR A 133 -1.79 13.37 -23.31
N ILE A 134 -0.88 14.33 -23.45
CA ILE A 134 -0.59 15.35 -22.44
C ILE A 134 -1.83 16.16 -22.05
N LYS A 135 -2.70 16.51 -23.00
CA LYS A 135 -3.92 17.26 -22.73
C LYS A 135 -4.85 16.51 -21.79
N TYR A 136 -5.13 15.23 -22.09
CA TYR A 136 -6.00 14.39 -21.27
C TYR A 136 -5.38 14.08 -19.90
N ALA A 137 -4.07 13.88 -19.87
CA ALA A 137 -3.33 13.64 -18.64
C ALA A 137 -3.37 14.87 -17.70
N LEU A 138 -3.20 16.08 -18.25
CA LEU A 138 -3.32 17.34 -17.50
C LEU A 138 -4.75 17.59 -17.04
N ASP A 139 -5.74 17.36 -17.90
CA ASP A 139 -7.15 17.48 -17.55
C ASP A 139 -7.53 16.60 -16.36
N TYR A 140 -7.03 15.36 -16.32
CA TYR A 140 -7.22 14.45 -15.19
C TYR A 140 -6.45 14.92 -13.96
N LEU A 141 -5.14 15.16 -14.12
CA LEU A 141 -4.23 15.43 -13.01
C LEU A 141 -4.54 16.74 -12.29
N ASN A 142 -4.92 17.80 -13.02
CA ASN A 142 -5.28 19.07 -12.42
C ASN A 142 -6.53 18.96 -11.54
N ILE A 143 -7.55 18.25 -12.00
CA ILE A 143 -8.76 18.01 -11.19
C ILE A 143 -8.41 17.17 -9.98
N TYR A 144 -7.63 16.10 -10.18
CA TYR A 144 -7.17 15.23 -9.09
C TYR A 144 -6.35 16.00 -8.04
N ALA A 145 -5.52 16.96 -8.47
CA ALA A 145 -4.71 17.80 -7.59
C ALA A 145 -5.57 18.58 -6.58
N PHE A 146 -6.71 19.16 -7.01
CA PHE A 146 -7.65 19.80 -6.09
C PHE A 146 -8.29 18.82 -5.11
N GLY A 147 -8.41 17.55 -5.49
CA GLY A 147 -8.91 16.48 -4.63
C GLY A 147 -7.87 15.88 -3.70
N THR A 148 -6.60 16.24 -3.81
CA THR A 148 -5.49 15.66 -3.00
C THR A 148 -5.76 15.78 -1.50
N LEU A 149 -6.39 16.84 -1.03
CA LEU A 149 -6.80 17.00 0.36
C LEU A 149 -7.72 15.87 0.81
N PHE A 150 -8.71 15.54 0.00
CA PHE A 150 -9.67 14.48 0.33
C PHE A 150 -9.00 13.11 0.32
N VAL A 151 -8.12 12.87 -0.65
CA VAL A 151 -7.32 11.63 -0.74
C VAL A 151 -6.45 11.47 0.50
N GLN A 152 -5.70 12.50 0.89
CA GLN A 152 -4.84 12.49 2.06
C GLN A 152 -5.64 12.22 3.35
N LEU A 153 -6.78 12.88 3.54
CA LEU A 153 -7.62 12.69 4.71
C LEU A 153 -8.33 11.33 4.71
N ALA A 154 -8.85 10.88 3.56
CA ALA A 154 -9.54 9.59 3.47
C ALA A 154 -8.57 8.44 3.76
N LEU A 155 -7.43 8.38 3.05
CA LEU A 155 -6.45 7.31 3.22
C LEU A 155 -5.72 7.42 4.57
N GLY A 156 -5.24 8.62 4.89
CA GLY A 156 -4.41 8.85 6.07
C GLY A 156 -5.13 8.64 7.38
N LEU A 157 -6.34 9.18 7.52
CA LEU A 157 -7.09 9.07 8.77
C LEU A 157 -7.81 7.72 8.93
N ASN A 158 -8.09 7.02 7.83
CA ASN A 158 -8.71 5.70 7.88
C ASN A 158 -7.84 4.67 8.63
N ALA A 159 -6.51 4.80 8.54
CA ALA A 159 -5.57 3.97 9.30
C ALA A 159 -5.75 4.12 10.83
N PHE A 160 -6.10 5.31 11.30
CA PHE A 160 -6.39 5.55 12.73
C PHE A 160 -7.71 4.91 13.18
N ILE A 161 -8.67 4.73 12.28
CA ILE A 161 -9.89 3.98 12.57
C ILE A 161 -9.55 2.51 12.79
N THR A 162 -8.74 1.94 11.90
CA THR A 162 -8.24 0.56 12.02
C THR A 162 -7.41 0.37 13.29
N ALA A 163 -6.53 1.32 13.62
CA ALA A 163 -5.67 1.29 14.80
C ALA A 163 -6.45 1.22 16.13
N GLN A 164 -7.68 1.69 16.13
CA GLN A 164 -8.59 1.60 17.29
C GLN A 164 -9.38 0.29 17.34
N GLY A 165 -9.21 -0.63 16.39
CA GLY A 165 -9.95 -1.89 16.30
C GLY A 165 -11.24 -1.83 15.46
N PHE A 166 -11.55 -0.71 14.79
CA PHE A 166 -12.75 -0.54 13.97
C PHE A 166 -12.55 -0.94 12.50
N ALA A 167 -12.01 -2.13 12.25
CA ALA A 167 -11.69 -2.58 10.89
C ALA A 167 -12.91 -2.60 9.95
N LYS A 168 -14.09 -2.95 10.44
CA LYS A 168 -15.33 -2.89 9.65
C LYS A 168 -15.69 -1.46 9.22
N THR A 169 -15.53 -0.49 10.10
CA THR A 169 -15.77 0.93 9.78
C THR A 169 -14.76 1.44 8.78
N SER A 170 -13.50 1.04 8.91
CA SER A 170 -12.43 1.34 7.96
C SER A 170 -12.73 0.75 6.57
N MET A 171 -13.18 -0.49 6.49
CA MET A 171 -13.64 -1.12 5.24
C MET A 171 -14.82 -0.35 4.62
N LEU A 172 -15.79 0.07 5.43
CA LEU A 172 -16.94 0.85 4.94
C LEU A 172 -16.52 2.18 4.33
N THR A 173 -15.45 2.82 4.82
CA THR A 173 -14.88 4.03 4.19
C THR A 173 -14.51 3.77 2.73
N VAL A 174 -13.80 2.66 2.49
CA VAL A 174 -13.37 2.26 1.14
C VAL A 174 -14.57 1.88 0.27
N LEU A 175 -15.51 1.12 0.83
CA LEU A 175 -16.72 0.69 0.12
C LEU A 175 -17.59 1.88 -0.32
N ILE A 176 -17.81 2.87 0.54
CA ILE A 176 -18.56 4.09 0.22
C ILE A 176 -17.90 4.83 -0.95
N GLY A 177 -16.59 5.04 -0.88
CA GLY A 177 -15.84 5.68 -1.97
C GLY A 177 -15.92 4.90 -3.28
N ALA A 178 -15.75 3.58 -3.23
CA ALA A 178 -15.80 2.71 -4.40
C ALA A 178 -17.19 2.71 -5.07
N ILE A 179 -18.26 2.54 -4.30
CA ILE A 179 -19.63 2.55 -4.84
C ILE A 179 -19.94 3.91 -5.48
N LEU A 180 -19.60 5.00 -4.80
CA LEU A 180 -19.85 6.34 -5.35
C LEU A 180 -19.06 6.57 -6.64
N ASN A 181 -17.80 6.15 -6.70
CA ASN A 181 -16.99 6.29 -7.90
C ASN A 181 -17.60 5.51 -9.07
N ILE A 182 -17.92 4.22 -8.87
CA ILE A 182 -18.54 3.37 -9.91
C ILE A 182 -19.86 3.96 -10.42
N VAL A 183 -20.65 4.61 -9.56
CA VAL A 183 -21.94 5.23 -9.94
C VAL A 183 -21.72 6.58 -10.62
N LEU A 184 -20.79 7.40 -10.13
CA LEU A 184 -20.55 8.75 -10.65
C LEU A 184 -19.77 8.75 -11.96
N ASP A 185 -18.88 7.79 -12.19
CA ASP A 185 -18.11 7.69 -13.43
C ASP A 185 -18.97 7.72 -14.68
N PRO A 186 -19.94 6.81 -14.89
CA PRO A 186 -20.75 6.84 -16.09
C PRO A 186 -21.62 8.11 -16.21
N ILE A 187 -22.04 8.70 -15.09
CA ILE A 187 -22.84 9.92 -15.08
C ILE A 187 -22.00 11.10 -15.60
N PHE A 188 -20.78 11.27 -15.09
CA PHE A 188 -19.95 12.40 -15.51
C PHE A 188 -19.24 12.14 -16.84
N ILE A 189 -18.75 10.93 -17.08
CA ILE A 189 -18.03 10.60 -18.31
C ILE A 189 -18.97 10.66 -19.51
N PHE A 190 -20.10 9.97 -19.45
CA PHE A 190 -21.03 9.80 -20.58
C PHE A 190 -22.26 10.70 -20.46
N GLY A 191 -22.89 10.77 -19.26
CA GLY A 191 -24.13 11.55 -19.06
C GLY A 191 -23.92 13.05 -19.25
N PHE A 192 -22.87 13.60 -18.65
CA PHE A 192 -22.51 15.03 -18.81
C PHE A 192 -21.46 15.26 -19.91
N ASN A 193 -21.03 14.22 -20.61
CA ASN A 193 -20.06 14.30 -21.71
C ASN A 193 -18.72 14.92 -21.31
N MET A 194 -18.29 14.75 -20.05
CA MET A 194 -17.08 15.35 -19.52
C MET A 194 -15.81 14.53 -19.85
N GLY A 195 -15.97 13.30 -20.34
CA GLY A 195 -14.84 12.42 -20.66
C GLY A 195 -13.88 12.22 -19.49
N VAL A 196 -12.59 12.39 -19.73
CA VAL A 196 -11.52 12.18 -18.71
C VAL A 196 -11.69 13.12 -17.50
N LYS A 197 -12.17 14.35 -17.71
CA LYS A 197 -12.48 15.27 -16.60
C LYS A 197 -13.57 14.74 -15.69
N GLY A 198 -14.55 14.04 -16.28
CA GLY A 198 -15.64 13.40 -15.55
C GLY A 198 -15.13 12.30 -14.62
N ALA A 199 -14.22 11.44 -15.10
CA ALA A 199 -13.58 10.41 -14.28
C ALA A 199 -12.80 11.01 -13.09
N ALA A 200 -11.99 12.03 -13.33
CA ALA A 200 -11.26 12.72 -12.27
C ALA A 200 -12.23 13.35 -11.24
N LEU A 201 -13.29 13.97 -11.68
CA LEU A 201 -14.29 14.61 -10.82
C LEU A 201 -15.04 13.56 -9.98
N ALA A 202 -15.45 12.44 -10.57
CA ALA A 202 -16.07 11.32 -9.85
C ALA A 202 -15.14 10.79 -8.74
N THR A 203 -13.87 10.63 -9.06
CA THR A 203 -12.85 10.18 -8.10
C THR A 203 -12.73 11.14 -6.93
N ILE A 204 -12.56 12.44 -7.15
CA ILE A 204 -12.36 13.40 -6.05
C ILE A 204 -13.63 13.60 -5.21
N ILE A 205 -14.82 13.54 -5.81
CA ILE A 205 -16.09 13.59 -5.05
C ILE A 205 -16.22 12.36 -4.16
N SER A 206 -15.93 11.18 -4.68
CA SER A 206 -15.97 9.92 -3.95
C SER A 206 -14.98 9.91 -2.78
N GLN A 207 -13.76 10.41 -3.01
CA GLN A 207 -12.77 10.60 -1.95
C GLN A 207 -13.21 11.67 -0.94
N GLY A 208 -13.87 12.74 -1.39
CA GLY A 208 -14.44 13.77 -0.53
C GLY A 208 -15.48 13.20 0.44
N VAL A 209 -16.40 12.38 -0.05
CA VAL A 209 -17.42 11.72 0.78
C VAL A 209 -16.74 10.74 1.76
N SER A 210 -15.76 9.96 1.32
CA SER A 210 -14.97 9.10 2.19
C SER A 210 -14.24 9.88 3.28
N ALA A 211 -13.62 11.02 2.95
CA ALA A 211 -12.96 11.90 3.91
C ALA A 211 -13.95 12.49 4.93
N LEU A 212 -15.12 12.92 4.49
CA LEU A 212 -16.19 13.40 5.38
C LEU A 212 -16.69 12.30 6.31
N TRP A 213 -16.84 11.07 5.82
CA TRP A 213 -17.20 9.91 6.63
C TRP A 213 -16.17 9.64 7.73
N VAL A 214 -14.89 9.61 7.37
CA VAL A 214 -13.78 9.41 8.32
C VAL A 214 -13.73 10.53 9.36
N MET A 215 -13.85 11.78 8.94
CA MET A 215 -13.86 12.96 9.83
C MET A 215 -15.06 12.95 10.77
N LYS A 216 -16.25 12.57 10.27
CA LYS A 216 -17.46 12.42 11.09
C LYS A 216 -17.29 11.33 12.14
N PHE A 217 -16.71 10.18 11.76
CA PHE A 217 -16.42 9.10 12.69
C PHE A 217 -15.44 9.54 13.78
N LEU A 218 -14.29 10.13 13.41
CA LEU A 218 -13.24 10.54 14.34
C LEU A 218 -13.60 11.75 15.21
N ARG A 219 -14.72 12.41 14.95
CA ARG A 219 -15.32 13.45 15.82
C ARG A 219 -16.52 12.97 16.61
N GLY A 220 -17.09 11.83 16.24
CA GLY A 220 -18.28 11.25 16.84
C GLY A 220 -18.04 10.61 18.21
N ASP A 221 -19.08 10.00 18.76
CA ASP A 221 -19.03 9.39 20.11
C ASP A 221 -18.65 7.91 20.08
N LYS A 222 -18.63 7.29 18.89
CA LYS A 222 -18.26 5.88 18.73
C LYS A 222 -16.75 5.65 18.68
N THR A 223 -15.98 6.70 18.35
CA THR A 223 -14.50 6.60 18.27
C THR A 223 -13.87 6.68 19.66
N LEU A 224 -12.78 5.95 19.84
CA LEU A 224 -11.96 5.99 21.06
C LEU A 224 -11.06 7.22 21.10
N LEU A 225 -10.49 7.58 19.93
CA LEU A 225 -9.61 8.73 19.76
C LEU A 225 -10.34 9.81 18.97
N LYS A 226 -10.46 10.99 19.53
CA LYS A 226 -11.15 12.13 18.89
C LYS A 226 -10.16 13.15 18.34
N ILE A 227 -10.48 13.70 17.16
CA ILE A 227 -9.77 14.87 16.63
C ILE A 227 -10.22 16.08 17.47
N LYS A 228 -9.30 16.59 18.30
CA LYS A 228 -9.53 17.74 19.18
C LYS A 228 -8.79 18.96 18.65
N LYS A 229 -9.45 20.12 18.65
CA LYS A 229 -8.85 21.39 18.17
C LYS A 229 -7.52 21.74 18.86
N LYS A 230 -7.39 21.44 20.16
CA LYS A 230 -6.18 21.70 20.95
C LYS A 230 -4.94 20.95 20.46
N TYR A 231 -5.11 19.83 19.73
CA TYR A 231 -4.03 18.98 19.23
C TYR A 231 -3.71 19.18 17.74
N LEU A 232 -4.40 20.10 17.07
CA LEU A 232 -4.12 20.43 15.66
C LEU A 232 -2.84 21.27 15.49
N LYS A 233 -2.35 21.89 16.57
CA LYS A 233 -1.03 22.58 16.53
C LYS A 233 0.08 21.53 16.41
N ILE A 234 0.94 21.69 15.40
CA ILE A 234 2.04 20.76 15.17
C ILE A 234 3.04 20.83 16.34
N ASP A 235 3.32 19.66 16.88
CA ASP A 235 4.41 19.41 17.82
C ASP A 235 5.39 18.44 17.17
N PHE A 236 6.55 18.94 16.77
CA PHE A 236 7.56 18.12 16.09
C PHE A 236 8.08 16.95 16.94
N LYS A 237 8.06 17.07 18.28
CA LYS A 237 8.42 15.95 19.17
C LYS A 237 7.48 14.76 19.05
N VAL A 238 6.22 15.02 18.67
CA VAL A 238 5.19 14.00 18.46
C VAL A 238 5.17 13.54 16.99
N LEU A 239 5.30 14.49 16.05
CA LEU A 239 5.16 14.20 14.62
C LEU A 239 6.39 13.50 14.04
N LEU A 240 7.62 13.94 14.35
CA LEU A 240 8.84 13.37 13.78
C LEU A 240 8.99 11.85 14.00
N PRO A 241 8.73 11.30 15.19
CA PRO A 241 8.74 9.84 15.37
C PRO A 241 7.69 9.11 14.52
N CYS A 242 6.54 9.74 14.23
CA CYS A 242 5.53 9.16 13.32
C CYS A 242 6.04 9.16 11.88
N ILE A 243 6.59 10.29 11.42
CA ILE A 243 7.19 10.38 10.08
C ILE A 243 8.35 9.39 9.93
N ALA A 244 9.23 9.30 10.93
CA ALA A 244 10.35 8.35 10.90
C ALA A 244 9.88 6.89 10.73
N LEU A 245 8.80 6.50 11.41
CA LEU A 245 8.24 5.15 11.28
C LEU A 245 7.55 4.95 9.92
N GLY A 246 6.88 5.97 9.41
CA GLY A 246 6.22 5.95 8.10
C GLY A 246 7.17 6.02 6.90
N LEU A 247 8.46 6.32 7.10
CA LEU A 247 9.44 6.33 6.01
C LEU A 247 9.58 4.96 5.33
N ALA A 248 9.49 3.85 6.07
CA ALA A 248 9.60 2.53 5.49
C ALA A 248 8.49 2.26 4.45
N PRO A 249 7.19 2.34 4.76
CA PRO A 249 6.13 2.18 3.76
C PRO A 249 6.16 3.26 2.67
N PHE A 250 6.58 4.49 2.98
CA PHE A 250 6.78 5.54 1.97
C PHE A 250 7.84 5.14 0.94
N ILE A 251 9.01 4.67 1.37
CA ILE A 251 10.08 4.19 0.49
C ILE A 251 9.60 3.00 -0.33
N MET A 252 8.91 2.04 0.30
CA MET A 252 8.39 0.87 -0.40
C MET A 252 7.43 1.25 -1.52
N GLN A 253 6.51 2.19 -1.30
CA GLN A 253 5.55 2.63 -2.32
C GLN A 253 6.20 3.51 -3.39
N SER A 254 7.05 4.46 -2.99
CA SER A 254 7.69 5.39 -3.93
C SER A 254 8.68 4.70 -4.86
N THR A 255 9.31 3.62 -4.42
CA THR A 255 10.28 2.86 -5.24
C THR A 255 9.62 1.94 -6.26
N GLU A 256 8.32 1.65 -6.16
CA GLU A 256 7.65 0.76 -7.13
C GLU A 256 7.72 1.29 -8.57
N SER A 257 7.56 2.59 -8.78
CA SER A 257 7.69 3.21 -10.11
C SER A 257 9.12 3.11 -10.65
N ILE A 258 10.12 3.30 -9.81
CA ILE A 258 11.54 3.19 -10.18
C ILE A 258 11.86 1.74 -10.57
N LEU A 259 11.35 0.78 -9.82
CA LEU A 259 11.52 -0.65 -10.12
C LEU A 259 10.87 -1.03 -11.45
N ALA A 260 9.64 -0.58 -11.69
CA ALA A 260 8.97 -0.83 -12.97
C ALA A 260 9.77 -0.29 -14.15
N ILE A 261 10.30 0.92 -14.05
CA ILE A 261 11.18 1.50 -15.09
C ILE A 261 12.46 0.66 -15.25
N SER A 262 13.11 0.26 -14.15
CA SER A 262 14.34 -0.52 -14.16
C SER A 262 14.14 -1.89 -14.82
N PHE A 263 13.08 -2.61 -14.46
CA PHE A 263 12.73 -3.88 -15.09
C PHE A 263 12.40 -3.72 -16.57
N ASN A 264 11.52 -2.79 -16.91
CA ASN A 264 11.09 -2.58 -18.30
C ASN A 264 12.27 -2.17 -19.21
N THR A 265 13.12 -1.26 -18.74
CA THR A 265 14.30 -0.82 -19.51
C THR A 265 15.27 -1.98 -19.77
N SER A 266 15.56 -2.78 -18.73
CA SER A 266 16.47 -3.93 -18.87
C SER A 266 15.86 -5.03 -19.73
N LEU A 267 14.59 -5.35 -19.53
CA LEU A 267 13.90 -6.38 -20.30
C LEU A 267 13.72 -5.98 -21.77
N LEU A 268 13.39 -4.71 -22.06
CA LEU A 268 13.32 -4.20 -23.42
C LEU A 268 14.66 -4.35 -24.14
N LYS A 269 15.77 -4.01 -23.45
CA LYS A 269 17.12 -4.11 -23.98
C LYS A 269 17.53 -5.54 -24.35
N TYR A 270 17.17 -6.53 -23.54
CA TYR A 270 17.66 -7.90 -23.67
C TYR A 270 16.67 -8.89 -24.30
N GLY A 271 15.36 -8.62 -24.19
CA GLY A 271 14.29 -9.54 -24.61
C GLY A 271 13.18 -8.90 -25.42
N GLY A 272 13.28 -7.59 -25.69
CA GLY A 272 12.29 -6.87 -26.52
C GLY A 272 10.90 -6.79 -25.87
N ASP A 273 9.91 -6.51 -26.70
CA ASP A 273 8.51 -6.26 -26.26
C ASP A 273 7.87 -7.47 -25.59
N LEU A 274 8.21 -8.69 -25.99
CA LEU A 274 7.67 -9.91 -25.38
C LEU A 274 8.11 -10.06 -23.92
N ALA A 275 9.37 -9.73 -23.60
CA ALA A 275 9.85 -9.79 -22.21
C ALA A 275 9.20 -8.71 -21.34
N VAL A 276 8.96 -7.51 -21.87
CA VAL A 276 8.22 -6.44 -21.20
C VAL A 276 6.75 -6.84 -21.00
N GLY A 277 6.14 -7.47 -22.01
CA GLY A 277 4.80 -8.03 -21.92
C GLY A 277 4.68 -9.09 -20.82
N ALA A 278 5.64 -9.99 -20.73
CA ALA A 278 5.71 -10.98 -19.65
C ALA A 278 5.81 -10.30 -18.28
N MET A 279 6.68 -9.28 -18.13
CA MET A 279 6.79 -8.52 -16.86
C MET A 279 5.49 -7.82 -16.47
N THR A 280 4.74 -7.31 -17.44
CA THR A 280 3.42 -6.71 -17.19
C THR A 280 2.43 -7.72 -16.59
N ILE A 281 2.42 -8.95 -17.13
CA ILE A 281 1.61 -10.06 -16.58
C ILE A 281 2.08 -10.40 -15.16
N LEU A 282 3.38 -10.56 -14.95
CA LEU A 282 3.96 -10.88 -13.65
C LEU A 282 3.64 -9.82 -12.60
N SER A 283 3.78 -8.54 -12.95
CA SER A 283 3.46 -7.42 -12.06
C SER A 283 1.99 -7.42 -11.65
N SER A 284 1.09 -7.73 -12.59
CA SER A 284 -0.34 -7.84 -12.30
C SER A 284 -0.64 -9.01 -11.37
N VAL A 285 -0.04 -10.17 -11.63
CA VAL A 285 -0.18 -11.36 -10.74
C VAL A 285 0.33 -11.03 -9.35
N MET A 286 1.50 -10.38 -9.24
CA MET A 286 2.06 -9.96 -7.95
C MET A 286 1.16 -8.99 -7.20
N GLN A 287 0.63 -7.97 -7.88
CA GLN A 287 -0.27 -7.00 -7.26
C GLN A 287 -1.49 -7.69 -6.62
N PHE A 288 -2.18 -8.56 -7.37
CA PHE A 288 -3.31 -9.31 -6.83
C PHE A 288 -2.90 -10.27 -5.70
N SER A 289 -1.76 -10.92 -5.84
CA SER A 289 -1.24 -11.87 -4.87
C SER A 289 -0.86 -11.23 -3.54
N MET A 290 -0.49 -9.96 -3.53
CA MET A 290 -0.14 -9.23 -2.31
C MET A 290 -1.34 -8.77 -1.49
N LEU A 291 -2.54 -8.65 -2.06
CA LEU A 291 -3.71 -8.10 -1.36
C LEU A 291 -4.05 -8.83 -0.06
N PRO A 292 -4.11 -10.18 0.01
CA PRO A 292 -4.38 -10.88 1.25
C PRO A 292 -3.29 -10.67 2.32
N LEU A 293 -2.02 -10.64 1.91
CA LEU A 293 -0.91 -10.40 2.84
C LEU A 293 -0.96 -8.99 3.43
N VAL A 294 -1.22 -7.98 2.60
CA VAL A 294 -1.39 -6.59 3.05
C VAL A 294 -2.57 -6.48 4.02
N GLY A 295 -3.70 -7.10 3.69
CA GLY A 295 -4.87 -7.10 4.58
C GLY A 295 -4.62 -7.83 5.92
N LEU A 296 -3.92 -8.97 5.90
CA LEU A 296 -3.50 -9.68 7.11
C LEU A 296 -2.64 -8.81 8.02
N THR A 297 -1.64 -8.13 7.45
CA THR A 297 -0.74 -7.25 8.22
C THR A 297 -1.45 -6.03 8.76
N GLN A 298 -2.34 -5.41 7.99
CA GLN A 298 -3.18 -4.29 8.45
C GLN A 298 -4.08 -4.70 9.60
N GLY A 299 -4.60 -5.93 9.60
CA GLY A 299 -5.38 -6.48 10.71
C GLY A 299 -4.55 -6.79 11.95
N ALA A 300 -3.32 -7.27 11.78
CA ALA A 300 -2.43 -7.65 12.88
C ALA A 300 -1.78 -6.44 13.58
N THR A 301 -1.47 -5.38 12.83
CA THR A 301 -0.77 -4.19 13.35
C THR A 301 -1.39 -3.60 14.61
N PRO A 302 -2.70 -3.29 14.67
CA PRO A 302 -3.31 -2.73 15.88
C PRO A 302 -3.24 -3.68 17.08
N ILE A 303 -3.34 -4.99 16.82
CA ILE A 303 -3.28 -6.01 17.87
C ILE A 303 -1.88 -6.03 18.51
N ILE A 304 -0.84 -6.08 17.67
CA ILE A 304 0.55 -6.09 18.12
C ILE A 304 0.88 -4.77 18.82
N SER A 305 0.57 -3.63 18.20
CA SER A 305 0.90 -2.30 18.73
C SER A 305 0.22 -2.04 20.07
N PHE A 306 -1.06 -2.36 20.19
CA PHE A 306 -1.81 -2.17 21.44
C PHE A 306 -1.25 -3.05 22.56
N ASN A 307 -1.06 -4.35 22.32
CA ASN A 307 -0.58 -5.27 23.34
C ASN A 307 0.89 -4.99 23.73
N TYR A 308 1.71 -4.50 22.77
CA TYR A 308 3.05 -3.99 23.08
C TYR A 308 3.00 -2.80 24.03
N GLY A 309 2.14 -1.81 23.73
CA GLY A 309 1.93 -0.67 24.63
C GLY A 309 1.39 -1.06 26.01
N ALA A 310 0.56 -2.10 26.08
CA ALA A 310 -0.03 -2.61 27.32
C ALA A 310 0.92 -3.53 28.12
N GLY A 311 2.17 -3.75 27.67
CA GLY A 311 3.13 -4.63 28.35
C GLY A 311 2.79 -6.12 28.29
N LYS A 312 1.95 -6.55 27.34
CA LYS A 312 1.46 -7.95 27.23
C LYS A 312 2.31 -8.76 26.25
N GLY A 313 3.53 -9.15 26.65
CA GLY A 313 4.50 -9.84 25.80
C GLY A 313 3.96 -11.13 25.18
N ASP A 314 3.28 -11.99 25.95
CA ASP A 314 2.69 -13.23 25.46
C ASP A 314 1.69 -13.00 24.32
N ARG A 315 0.85 -11.95 24.41
CA ARG A 315 -0.12 -11.62 23.37
C ARG A 315 0.54 -11.05 22.12
N VAL A 316 1.62 -10.28 22.27
CA VAL A 316 2.44 -9.80 21.15
C VAL A 316 3.04 -10.98 20.41
N LYS A 317 3.62 -11.93 21.13
CA LYS A 317 4.20 -13.17 20.57
C LYS A 317 3.15 -14.03 19.87
N GLU A 318 1.98 -14.27 20.50
CA GLU A 318 0.87 -15.02 19.91
C GLU A 318 0.36 -14.36 18.63
N ALA A 319 0.19 -13.04 18.62
CA ALA A 319 -0.27 -12.28 17.45
C ALA A 319 0.73 -12.36 16.30
N PHE A 320 2.02 -12.20 16.58
CA PHE A 320 3.08 -12.37 15.57
C PHE A 320 3.12 -13.78 15.00
N LEU A 321 3.12 -14.81 15.84
CA LEU A 321 3.18 -16.21 15.39
C LEU A 321 1.97 -16.59 14.56
N LEU A 322 0.78 -16.09 14.91
CA LEU A 322 -0.43 -16.33 14.13
C LEU A 322 -0.38 -15.60 12.78
N LEU A 323 0.08 -14.34 12.77
CA LEU A 323 0.32 -13.59 11.53
C LEU A 323 1.32 -14.31 10.63
N LEU A 324 2.45 -14.73 11.18
CA LEU A 324 3.49 -15.45 10.45
C LEU A 324 2.95 -16.77 9.86
N LYS A 325 2.23 -17.57 10.67
CA LYS A 325 1.63 -18.82 10.23
C LYS A 325 0.62 -18.60 9.09
N ALA A 326 -0.28 -17.63 9.22
CA ALA A 326 -1.27 -17.33 8.18
C ALA A 326 -0.60 -16.83 6.90
N SER A 327 0.35 -15.92 7.02
CA SER A 327 1.10 -15.36 5.88
C SER A 327 1.96 -16.40 5.18
N LEU A 328 2.63 -17.28 5.91
CA LEU A 328 3.40 -18.41 5.34
C LEU A 328 2.50 -19.40 4.63
N THR A 329 1.39 -19.81 5.26
CA THR A 329 0.44 -20.75 4.63
C THR A 329 -0.04 -20.20 3.29
N TYR A 330 -0.39 -18.91 3.25
CA TYR A 330 -0.79 -18.24 2.02
C TYR A 330 0.36 -18.18 0.99
N SER A 331 1.56 -17.75 1.40
CA SER A 331 2.71 -17.58 0.51
C SER A 331 3.18 -18.89 -0.09
N ILE A 332 3.18 -19.98 0.69
CA ILE A 332 3.51 -21.33 0.22
C ILE A 332 2.45 -21.82 -0.78
N GLY A 333 1.16 -21.58 -0.49
CA GLY A 333 0.07 -21.91 -1.43
C GLY A 333 0.20 -21.18 -2.75
N LEU A 334 0.45 -19.87 -2.70
CA LEU A 334 0.69 -19.03 -3.88
C LEU A 334 1.91 -19.51 -4.69
N TRP A 335 3.02 -19.75 -4.01
CA TRP A 335 4.24 -20.28 -4.62
C TRP A 335 3.98 -21.62 -5.31
N ALA A 336 3.28 -22.53 -4.65
CA ALA A 336 2.96 -23.83 -5.22
C ALA A 336 2.13 -23.69 -6.50
N ILE A 337 1.12 -22.82 -6.54
CA ILE A 337 0.32 -22.56 -7.73
C ILE A 337 1.18 -21.95 -8.84
N ALA A 338 2.04 -20.97 -8.51
CA ALA A 338 2.91 -20.31 -9.47
C ALA A 338 3.97 -21.26 -10.06
N MET A 339 4.46 -22.22 -9.27
CA MET A 339 5.44 -23.20 -9.74
C MET A 339 4.82 -24.35 -10.53
N LEU A 340 3.70 -24.90 -10.04
CA LEU A 340 3.07 -26.08 -10.61
C LEU A 340 2.16 -25.75 -11.81
N SER A 341 1.46 -24.63 -11.75
CA SER A 341 0.44 -24.25 -12.74
C SER A 341 0.50 -22.77 -13.16
N PRO A 342 1.68 -22.23 -13.56
CA PRO A 342 1.83 -20.82 -13.95
C PRO A 342 0.97 -20.43 -15.16
N GLN A 343 0.60 -21.42 -16.00
CA GLN A 343 -0.28 -21.22 -17.16
C GLN A 343 -1.66 -20.70 -16.77
N ILE A 344 -2.14 -20.97 -15.55
CA ILE A 344 -3.43 -20.47 -15.08
C ILE A 344 -3.39 -18.94 -15.06
N PHE A 345 -2.32 -18.36 -14.50
CA PHE A 345 -2.15 -16.92 -14.45
C PHE A 345 -1.92 -16.31 -15.84
N ALA A 346 -1.02 -16.87 -16.65
CA ALA A 346 -0.70 -16.33 -17.96
C ALA A 346 -1.92 -16.27 -18.89
N LYS A 347 -2.74 -17.33 -18.92
CA LYS A 347 -3.94 -17.43 -19.76
C LYS A 347 -5.07 -16.47 -19.40
N ILE A 348 -5.07 -15.92 -18.18
CA ILE A 348 -6.02 -14.87 -17.78
C ILE A 348 -5.78 -13.58 -18.56
N PHE A 349 -4.51 -13.27 -18.86
CA PHE A 349 -4.13 -11.98 -19.44
C PHE A 349 -3.98 -12.00 -20.96
N THR A 350 -3.64 -13.15 -21.56
CA THR A 350 -3.39 -13.22 -23.01
C THR A 350 -3.77 -14.59 -23.61
N LYS A 351 -4.04 -14.57 -24.93
CA LYS A 351 -4.22 -15.78 -25.74
C LYS A 351 -3.01 -16.04 -26.65
N ASP A 352 -2.04 -15.14 -26.69
CA ASP A 352 -0.83 -15.29 -27.49
C ASP A 352 0.05 -16.41 -26.93
N ALA A 353 0.31 -17.44 -27.74
CA ALA A 353 1.02 -18.64 -27.32
C ALA A 353 2.49 -18.37 -26.97
N GLU A 354 3.13 -17.45 -27.69
CA GLU A 354 4.53 -17.09 -27.47
C GLU A 354 4.69 -16.30 -26.16
N LEU A 355 3.83 -15.29 -25.95
CA LEU A 355 3.80 -14.52 -24.71
C LEU A 355 3.45 -15.40 -23.49
N ILE A 356 2.52 -16.36 -23.65
CA ILE A 356 2.20 -17.34 -22.58
C ILE A 356 3.45 -18.16 -22.24
N SER A 357 4.17 -18.67 -23.23
CA SER A 357 5.37 -19.50 -23.01
C SER A 357 6.45 -18.75 -22.25
N ILE A 358 6.75 -17.51 -22.68
CA ILE A 358 7.74 -16.65 -22.01
C ILE A 358 7.27 -16.30 -20.58
N SER A 359 6.00 -15.96 -20.43
CA SER A 359 5.42 -15.62 -19.10
C SER A 359 5.48 -16.78 -18.12
N ILE A 360 5.25 -18.02 -18.58
CA ILE A 360 5.36 -19.23 -17.73
C ILE A 360 6.79 -19.38 -17.21
N LYS A 361 7.78 -19.27 -18.10
CA LYS A 361 9.19 -19.37 -17.71
C LYS A 361 9.59 -18.24 -16.77
N ALA A 362 9.25 -17.01 -17.13
CA ALA A 362 9.52 -15.81 -16.34
C ALA A 362 8.90 -15.89 -14.94
N MET A 363 7.65 -16.37 -14.85
CA MET A 363 6.93 -16.52 -13.59
C MET A 363 7.60 -17.51 -12.64
N ARG A 364 8.06 -18.65 -13.14
CA ARG A 364 8.80 -19.64 -12.35
C ARG A 364 10.09 -19.06 -11.78
N ILE A 365 10.79 -18.23 -12.53
CA ILE A 365 12.03 -17.58 -12.08
C ILE A 365 11.69 -16.47 -11.08
N TYR A 366 10.85 -15.54 -11.49
CA TYR A 366 10.53 -14.33 -10.71
C TYR A 366 9.87 -14.63 -9.36
N MET A 367 8.95 -15.61 -9.33
CA MET A 367 8.24 -16.01 -8.12
C MET A 367 8.93 -17.14 -7.34
N ALA A 368 10.15 -17.55 -7.70
CA ALA A 368 10.84 -18.67 -7.05
C ALA A 368 10.96 -18.51 -5.53
N ALA A 369 11.17 -17.28 -5.04
CA ALA A 369 11.29 -16.97 -3.61
C ALA A 369 9.98 -16.52 -2.95
N SER A 370 8.84 -16.51 -3.68
CA SER A 370 7.58 -15.97 -3.14
C SER A 370 7.03 -16.73 -1.92
N LEU A 371 7.45 -17.98 -1.70
CA LEU A 371 7.16 -18.69 -0.46
C LEU A 371 7.70 -17.97 0.79
N LEU A 372 8.73 -17.14 0.65
CA LEU A 372 9.35 -16.39 1.74
C LEU A 372 8.63 -15.06 2.03
N PHE A 373 7.69 -14.61 1.19
CA PHE A 373 6.98 -13.33 1.38
C PHE A 373 6.27 -13.27 2.72
N GLY A 374 5.72 -14.39 3.19
CA GLY A 374 5.06 -14.45 4.49
C GLY A 374 6.00 -14.07 5.64
N ILE A 375 7.28 -14.48 5.59
CA ILE A 375 8.28 -14.11 6.59
C ILE A 375 8.61 -12.63 6.47
N GLN A 376 8.98 -12.18 5.27
CA GLN A 376 9.39 -10.80 5.02
C GLN A 376 8.34 -9.81 5.51
N ILE A 377 7.09 -9.99 5.06
CA ILE A 377 5.99 -9.07 5.35
C ILE A 377 5.62 -9.10 6.83
N SER A 378 5.55 -10.28 7.45
CA SER A 378 5.21 -10.41 8.87
C SER A 378 6.26 -9.77 9.78
N CYS A 379 7.55 -9.99 9.52
CA CYS A 379 8.64 -9.39 10.30
C CYS A 379 8.70 -7.87 10.09
N GLN A 380 8.68 -7.41 8.85
CA GLN A 380 8.70 -5.99 8.50
C GLN A 380 7.55 -5.22 9.16
N GLN A 381 6.33 -5.75 9.04
CA GLN A 381 5.15 -5.11 9.60
C GLN A 381 5.14 -5.13 11.12
N THR A 382 5.69 -6.19 11.73
CA THR A 382 5.82 -6.26 13.19
C THR A 382 6.82 -5.23 13.70
N PHE A 383 7.93 -4.96 13.02
CA PHE A 383 8.81 -3.86 13.38
C PHE A 383 8.10 -2.50 13.37
N ILE A 384 7.25 -2.26 12.35
CA ILE A 384 6.42 -1.04 12.29
C ILE A 384 5.43 -1.01 13.47
N ALA A 385 4.77 -2.12 13.74
CA ALA A 385 3.81 -2.24 14.84
C ALA A 385 4.44 -2.01 16.22
N LEU A 386 5.70 -2.40 16.41
CA LEU A 386 6.49 -2.17 17.62
C LEU A 386 7.10 -0.76 17.69
N GLY A 387 6.93 0.07 16.65
CA GLY A 387 7.49 1.41 16.59
C GLY A 387 8.99 1.48 16.25
N ASN A 388 9.58 0.40 15.76
CA ASN A 388 11.00 0.34 15.40
C ASN A 388 11.26 0.93 14.01
N ALA A 389 11.35 2.26 13.94
CA ALA A 389 11.55 3.00 12.69
C ALA A 389 12.90 2.68 12.03
N LYS A 390 14.00 2.61 12.81
CA LYS A 390 15.35 2.44 12.27
C LYS A 390 15.48 1.13 11.49
N THR A 391 15.06 0.03 12.11
CA THR A 391 15.13 -1.29 11.47
C THR A 391 14.17 -1.39 10.28
N SER A 392 12.95 -0.86 10.39
CA SER A 392 11.97 -0.88 9.30
C SER A 392 12.46 -0.12 8.06
N VAL A 393 13.04 1.07 8.23
CA VAL A 393 13.61 1.86 7.14
C VAL A 393 14.82 1.17 6.52
N PHE A 394 15.73 0.66 7.35
CA PHE A 394 16.89 -0.08 6.86
C PHE A 394 16.48 -1.27 5.98
N LEU A 395 15.52 -2.08 6.42
CA LEU A 395 15.07 -3.24 5.65
C LEU A 395 14.34 -2.86 4.36
N ALA A 396 13.59 -1.76 4.35
CA ALA A 396 12.95 -1.25 3.14
C ALA A 396 13.98 -0.79 2.10
N ILE A 397 15.00 -0.04 2.52
CA ILE A 397 16.09 0.42 1.66
C ILE A 397 16.93 -0.77 1.17
N LEU A 398 17.28 -1.70 2.08
CA LEU A 398 18.07 -2.88 1.76
C LEU A 398 17.45 -3.67 0.62
N ARG A 399 16.18 -4.06 0.74
CA ARG A 399 15.52 -4.92 -0.24
C ARG A 399 15.36 -4.24 -1.59
N LYS A 400 14.81 -3.03 -1.60
CA LYS A 400 14.40 -2.35 -2.86
C LYS A 400 15.56 -1.60 -3.53
N ILE A 401 16.34 -0.84 -2.78
CA ILE A 401 17.34 0.08 -3.31
C ILE A 401 18.72 -0.57 -3.38
N ILE A 402 19.15 -1.24 -2.30
CA ILE A 402 20.51 -1.77 -2.22
C ILE A 402 20.64 -3.10 -2.96
N LEU A 403 19.62 -3.96 -2.89
CA LEU A 403 19.67 -5.28 -3.50
C LEU A 403 19.00 -5.30 -4.88
N LEU A 404 17.69 -5.03 -4.95
CA LEU A 404 16.92 -5.30 -6.16
C LEU A 404 17.34 -4.45 -7.34
N ILE A 405 17.38 -3.12 -7.20
CA ILE A 405 17.74 -2.23 -8.30
C ILE A 405 19.14 -2.57 -8.89
N PRO A 406 20.21 -2.69 -8.09
CA PRO A 406 21.50 -3.09 -8.64
C PRO A 406 21.50 -4.46 -9.30
N LEU A 407 20.82 -5.47 -8.72
CA LEU A 407 20.78 -6.81 -9.27
C LEU A 407 20.11 -6.87 -10.65
N ILE A 408 19.09 -6.04 -10.92
CA ILE A 408 18.46 -5.93 -12.23
C ILE A 408 19.49 -5.60 -13.33
N TYR A 409 20.50 -4.78 -13.02
CA TYR A 409 21.53 -4.36 -13.98
C TYR A 409 22.79 -5.22 -13.92
N ILE A 410 23.14 -5.79 -12.77
CA ILE A 410 24.39 -6.52 -12.55
C ILE A 410 24.25 -7.98 -13.00
N LEU A 411 23.17 -8.70 -12.65
CA LEU A 411 23.03 -10.11 -12.99
C LEU A 411 23.13 -10.39 -14.50
N PRO A 412 22.56 -9.56 -15.39
CA PRO A 412 22.72 -9.76 -16.85
C PRO A 412 24.15 -9.65 -17.37
N LEU A 413 25.08 -9.11 -16.57
CA LEU A 413 26.50 -9.04 -16.95
C LEU A 413 27.22 -10.39 -16.77
N PHE A 414 26.74 -11.23 -15.86
CA PHE A 414 27.38 -12.49 -15.45
C PHE A 414 26.70 -13.73 -16.02
N LEU A 415 25.43 -13.66 -16.40
CA LEU A 415 24.65 -14.80 -16.88
C LEU A 415 24.50 -14.79 -18.38
N GLU A 416 24.52 -15.96 -19.02
CA GLU A 416 24.39 -16.10 -20.49
C GLU A 416 23.00 -15.64 -20.96
N ASN A 417 21.94 -16.15 -20.33
CA ASN A 417 20.58 -15.71 -20.62
C ASN A 417 20.25 -14.43 -19.85
N LYS A 418 20.40 -13.31 -20.51
CA LYS A 418 20.24 -11.97 -19.92
C LYS A 418 18.81 -11.65 -19.50
N VAL A 419 17.81 -12.17 -20.21
CA VAL A 419 16.39 -12.00 -19.86
C VAL A 419 16.07 -12.74 -18.56
N ASP A 420 16.47 -14.00 -18.46
CA ASP A 420 16.30 -14.79 -17.25
C ASP A 420 17.04 -14.16 -16.07
N ALA A 421 18.22 -13.58 -16.31
CA ALA A 421 19.01 -12.87 -15.31
C ALA A 421 18.27 -11.65 -14.72
N VAL A 422 17.57 -10.89 -15.55
CA VAL A 422 16.73 -9.77 -15.07
C VAL A 422 15.62 -10.26 -14.18
N PHE A 423 14.90 -11.32 -14.58
CA PHE A 423 13.84 -11.89 -13.73
C PHE A 423 14.39 -12.51 -12.44
N LEU A 424 15.60 -13.06 -12.46
CA LEU A 424 16.27 -13.66 -11.31
C LEU A 424 16.66 -12.62 -10.24
N ALA A 425 16.72 -11.34 -10.57
CA ALA A 425 17.05 -10.28 -9.63
C ALA A 425 16.07 -10.23 -8.43
N GLU A 426 14.77 -10.44 -8.67
CA GLU A 426 13.76 -10.45 -7.59
C GLU A 426 14.00 -11.57 -6.56
N PRO A 427 14.02 -12.87 -6.94
CA PRO A 427 14.20 -13.93 -5.96
C PRO A 427 15.57 -13.88 -5.26
N VAL A 428 16.63 -13.43 -5.90
CA VAL A 428 17.94 -13.26 -5.27
C VAL A 428 17.89 -12.16 -4.21
N ALA A 429 17.31 -10.99 -4.56
CA ALA A 429 17.11 -9.90 -3.61
C ALA A 429 16.24 -10.34 -2.43
N ASP A 430 15.17 -11.08 -2.68
CA ASP A 430 14.25 -11.57 -1.66
C ASP A 430 14.91 -12.55 -0.70
N ILE A 431 15.66 -13.53 -1.19
CA ILE A 431 16.37 -14.51 -0.34
C ILE A 431 17.34 -13.79 0.60
N ILE A 432 18.13 -12.86 0.08
CA ILE A 432 19.09 -12.10 0.88
C ILE A 432 18.36 -11.22 1.90
N ALA A 433 17.34 -10.48 1.45
CA ALA A 433 16.56 -9.58 2.30
C ALA A 433 15.84 -10.35 3.42
N VAL A 434 15.19 -11.48 3.10
CA VAL A 434 14.46 -12.29 4.08
C VAL A 434 15.43 -12.90 5.10
N THR A 435 16.60 -13.35 4.66
CA THR A 435 17.62 -13.89 5.57
C THR A 435 18.05 -12.82 6.58
N ILE A 436 18.43 -11.62 6.12
CA ILE A 436 18.83 -10.51 6.98
C ILE A 436 17.67 -10.09 7.89
N THR A 437 16.46 -9.97 7.34
CA THR A 437 15.24 -9.63 8.10
C THR A 437 15.00 -10.64 9.21
N SER A 438 15.08 -11.94 8.92
CA SER A 438 14.83 -13.01 9.89
C SER A 438 15.85 -13.02 11.03
N ILE A 439 17.13 -12.80 10.72
CA ILE A 439 18.19 -12.72 11.73
C ILE A 439 17.95 -11.50 12.64
N MET A 440 17.77 -10.31 12.04
CA MET A 440 17.53 -9.09 12.80
C MET A 440 16.26 -9.19 13.64
N PHE A 441 15.19 -9.76 13.05
CA PHE A 441 13.93 -9.93 13.75
C PHE A 441 14.06 -10.86 14.95
N THR A 442 14.69 -12.02 14.78
CA THR A 442 14.87 -13.01 15.87
C THR A 442 15.61 -12.39 17.05
N ILE A 443 16.68 -11.64 16.78
CA ILE A 443 17.48 -10.99 17.83
C ILE A 443 16.67 -9.88 18.52
N GLN A 444 16.12 -8.95 17.76
CA GLN A 444 15.45 -7.78 18.32
C GLN A 444 14.12 -8.14 18.98
N PHE A 445 13.33 -9.03 18.37
CA PHE A 445 12.03 -9.44 18.91
C PHE A 445 12.19 -10.19 20.24
N LYS A 446 13.23 -11.05 20.36
CA LYS A 446 13.57 -11.70 21.63
C LYS A 446 13.90 -10.69 22.73
N ASN A 447 14.62 -9.61 22.41
CA ASN A 447 14.92 -8.56 23.36
C ASN A 447 13.66 -7.79 23.78
N VAL A 448 12.80 -7.44 22.82
CA VAL A 448 11.51 -6.79 23.10
C VAL A 448 10.64 -7.64 24.02
N LEU A 449 10.55 -8.95 23.78
CA LEU A 449 9.75 -9.82 24.65
C LEU A 449 10.33 -9.90 26.07
N LYS A 450 11.65 -9.97 26.21
CA LYS A 450 12.29 -9.93 27.53
C LYS A 450 12.01 -8.63 28.30
N GLU A 451 12.01 -7.48 27.59
CA GLU A 451 11.69 -6.19 28.22
C GLU A 451 10.22 -6.08 28.66
N LEU A 452 9.33 -6.85 28.02
CA LEU A 452 7.90 -6.89 28.38
C LEU A 452 7.58 -7.89 29.52
N ASP A 453 8.45 -8.87 29.75
CA ASP A 453 8.28 -9.88 30.80
C ASP A 453 8.81 -9.40 32.17
N TYR A 454 9.43 -8.20 32.22
CA TYR A 454 9.85 -7.48 33.43
C TYR A 454 8.90 -6.33 33.74
#